data_fd65c155723f770d39beacbddebb023a
#
_entry.id   fd65c155723f770d39beacbddebb023a
#
_cell.length_a   1.000
_cell.length_b   1.000
_cell.length_c   1.000
_cell.angle_alpha   90.00
_cell.angle_beta   90.00
_cell.angle_gamma   90.00
#
_symmetry.space_group_name_H-M   'P 1'
#
loop_
_entity.id
_entity.type
_entity.pdbx_description
1 polymer ?
#
loop_
_entity_poly.entity_id
_entity_poly.type
_entity_poly.pdbx_seq_one_letter_code
_entity_poly.pdbx_strand_id
1 'polypeptide(L)'
;MKAHDDSVHHQVAQRLHESGLKYTAGRRQLVDLLLQHGRPASVPELLKKRPRLTQSSMYRNLADLEQMEIIHKVSGNDDHARYELTEDFIGHHHHLICVRCGDIDDFVVTASTERALDKALAHAARAAKFTVSGHQLDALGLCARCKR
;
A
#
# COMPACT_ATOMS: atom_id res chain seq x y z
N MET A 1 -18.13 -4.92 -1.83
CA MET A 1 -16.87 -5.66 -1.92
C MET A 1 -16.60 -6.09 -3.36
N LYS A 2 -17.31 -7.04 -3.96
CA LYS A 2 -17.04 -7.47 -5.36
C LYS A 2 -17.02 -6.35 -6.41
N ALA A 3 -17.92 -5.38 -6.37
CA ALA A 3 -17.96 -4.29 -7.34
C ALA A 3 -16.75 -3.34 -7.23
N HIS A 4 -16.19 -3.15 -6.04
CA HIS A 4 -14.99 -2.36 -5.82
C HIS A 4 -13.75 -3.11 -6.32
N ASP A 5 -13.67 -4.42 -6.02
CA ASP A 5 -12.57 -5.28 -6.47
C ASP A 5 -12.51 -5.35 -8.01
N ASP A 6 -13.66 -5.45 -8.68
CA ASP A 6 -13.75 -5.45 -10.14
C ASP A 6 -13.29 -4.12 -10.75
N SER A 7 -13.61 -2.99 -10.09
CA SER A 7 -13.14 -1.65 -10.49
C SER A 7 -11.62 -1.53 -10.38
N VAL A 8 -11.02 -2.00 -9.28
CA VAL A 8 -9.57 -2.02 -9.09
C VAL A 8 -8.89 -2.84 -10.17
N HIS A 9 -9.40 -4.05 -10.45
CA HIS A 9 -8.83 -4.90 -11.50
C HIS A 9 -8.90 -4.25 -12.89
N HIS A 10 -9.97 -3.52 -13.19
CA HIS A 10 -10.09 -2.80 -14.45
C HIS A 10 -9.04 -1.69 -14.59
N GLN A 11 -8.86 -0.89 -13.54
CA GLN A 11 -7.87 0.19 -13.50
C GLN A 11 -6.44 -0.35 -13.58
N VAL A 12 -6.12 -1.43 -12.86
CA VAL A 12 -4.82 -2.11 -12.93
C VAL A 12 -4.55 -2.64 -14.33
N ALA A 13 -5.54 -3.29 -14.95
CA ALA A 13 -5.41 -3.80 -16.33
C ALA A 13 -5.13 -2.67 -17.32
N GLN A 14 -5.83 -1.55 -17.20
CA GLN A 14 -5.63 -0.38 -18.04
C GLN A 14 -4.21 0.20 -17.87
N ARG A 15 -3.75 0.43 -16.64
CA ARG A 15 -2.41 0.98 -16.36
C ARG A 15 -1.29 0.09 -16.91
N LEU A 16 -1.41 -1.23 -16.76
CA LEU A 16 -0.47 -2.19 -17.33
C LEU A 16 -0.48 -2.17 -18.85
N HIS A 17 -1.67 -2.13 -19.46
CA HIS A 17 -1.81 -2.08 -20.92
C HIS A 17 -1.17 -0.82 -21.52
N GLU A 18 -1.38 0.33 -20.90
CA GLU A 18 -0.77 1.61 -21.31
C GLU A 18 0.77 1.57 -21.26
N SER A 19 1.32 0.74 -20.39
CA SER A 19 2.77 0.49 -20.25
C SER A 19 3.29 -0.69 -21.11
N GLY A 20 2.44 -1.27 -21.97
CA GLY A 20 2.79 -2.41 -22.82
C GLY A 20 2.89 -3.75 -22.07
N LEU A 21 2.44 -3.82 -20.83
CA LEU A 21 2.47 -5.02 -20.00
C LEU A 21 1.11 -5.73 -19.99
N LYS A 22 1.17 -7.07 -19.93
CA LYS A 22 -0.05 -7.90 -19.81
C LYS A 22 -0.46 -8.03 -18.34
N TYR A 23 -1.76 -7.95 -18.07
CA TYR A 23 -2.34 -8.32 -16.79
C TYR A 23 -2.50 -9.83 -16.71
N THR A 24 -1.41 -10.52 -16.38
CA THR A 24 -1.35 -11.98 -16.30
C THR A 24 -2.13 -12.52 -15.10
N ALA A 25 -2.47 -13.81 -15.13
CA ALA A 25 -3.13 -14.50 -14.01
C ALA A 25 -2.33 -14.36 -12.71
N GLY A 26 -0.98 -14.39 -12.78
CA GLY A 26 -0.12 -14.20 -11.61
C GLY A 26 -0.20 -12.80 -11.01
N ARG A 27 -0.19 -11.75 -11.84
CA ARG A 27 -0.37 -10.37 -11.39
C ARG A 27 -1.77 -10.15 -10.80
N ARG A 28 -2.80 -10.70 -11.46
CA ARG A 28 -4.16 -10.64 -10.95
C ARG A 28 -4.29 -11.29 -9.57
N GLN A 29 -3.74 -12.49 -9.40
CA GLN A 29 -3.74 -13.19 -8.12
C GLN A 29 -3.03 -12.39 -7.03
N LEU A 30 -1.94 -11.70 -7.35
CA LEU A 30 -1.23 -10.85 -6.39
C LEU A 30 -2.08 -9.64 -5.97
N VAL A 31 -2.76 -8.99 -6.90
CA VAL A 31 -3.70 -7.89 -6.59
C VAL A 31 -4.86 -8.42 -5.71
N ASP A 32 -5.44 -9.58 -6.04
CA ASP A 32 -6.46 -10.23 -5.20
C ASP A 32 -5.97 -10.48 -3.77
N LEU A 33 -4.72 -10.96 -3.63
CA LEU A 33 -4.13 -11.22 -2.31
C LEU A 33 -3.95 -9.96 -1.48
N LEU A 34 -3.51 -8.86 -2.10
CA LEU A 34 -3.35 -7.57 -1.44
C LEU A 34 -4.71 -7.00 -1.02
N LEU A 35 -5.70 -7.00 -1.91
CA LEU A 35 -7.07 -6.58 -1.59
C LEU A 35 -7.67 -7.38 -0.43
N GLN A 36 -7.52 -8.71 -0.45
CA GLN A 36 -8.01 -9.58 0.61
C GLN A 36 -7.26 -9.43 1.94
N HIS A 37 -5.99 -9.03 1.88
CA HIS A 37 -5.21 -8.76 3.10
C HIS A 37 -5.67 -7.48 3.77
N GLY A 38 -6.01 -6.46 2.97
CA GLY A 38 -6.64 -5.21 3.41
C GLY A 38 -5.72 -4.29 4.21
N ARG A 39 -4.40 -4.52 4.18
CA ARG A 39 -3.35 -3.72 4.82
C ARG A 39 -1.99 -4.09 4.22
N PRO A 40 -0.90 -3.34 4.46
CA PRO A 40 0.41 -3.69 3.94
C PRO A 40 0.84 -5.10 4.33
N ALA A 41 1.22 -5.93 3.35
CA ALA A 41 1.55 -7.33 3.54
C ALA A 41 2.97 -7.66 3.11
N SER A 42 3.69 -8.43 3.91
CA SER A 42 4.98 -9.01 3.54
C SER A 42 4.81 -10.24 2.65
N VAL A 43 5.84 -10.57 1.87
CA VAL A 43 5.83 -11.77 1.02
C VAL A 43 5.56 -13.05 1.81
N PRO A 44 6.16 -13.28 3.00
CA PRO A 44 5.80 -14.44 3.82
C PRO A 44 4.32 -14.50 4.24
N GLU A 45 3.69 -13.33 4.53
CA GLU A 45 2.26 -13.28 4.85
C GLU A 45 1.39 -13.64 3.64
N LEU A 46 1.73 -13.12 2.46
CA LEU A 46 1.03 -13.45 1.22
C LEU A 46 1.17 -14.93 0.86
N LEU A 47 2.35 -15.52 1.03
CA LEU A 47 2.60 -16.94 0.78
C LEU A 47 1.81 -17.87 1.71
N LYS A 48 1.51 -17.47 2.94
CA LYS A 48 0.65 -18.24 3.86
C LYS A 48 -0.77 -18.44 3.32
N LYS A 49 -1.25 -17.57 2.44
CA LYS A 49 -2.55 -17.72 1.77
C LYS A 49 -2.54 -18.75 0.64
N ARG A 50 -1.42 -19.48 0.46
CA ARG A 50 -1.23 -20.54 -0.53
C ARG A 50 -1.59 -20.12 -1.96
N PRO A 51 -0.98 -19.05 -2.48
CA PRO A 51 -1.18 -18.68 -3.87
C PRO A 51 -0.62 -19.75 -4.80
N ARG A 52 -1.06 -19.75 -6.05
CA ARG A 52 -0.46 -20.58 -7.12
C ARG A 52 0.87 -20.02 -7.62
N LEU A 53 1.34 -18.91 -7.02
CA LEU A 53 2.60 -18.27 -7.35
C LEU A 53 3.72 -18.85 -6.48
N THR A 54 4.87 -19.13 -7.12
CA THR A 54 6.12 -19.38 -6.39
C THR A 54 6.63 -18.09 -5.78
N GLN A 55 7.48 -18.20 -4.77
CA GLN A 55 8.12 -17.03 -4.14
C GLN A 55 8.86 -16.16 -5.17
N SER A 56 9.61 -16.79 -6.08
CA SER A 56 10.35 -16.08 -7.14
C SER A 56 9.41 -15.33 -8.09
N SER A 57 8.29 -15.96 -8.48
CA SER A 57 7.28 -15.32 -9.32
C SER A 57 6.59 -14.17 -8.59
N MET A 58 6.36 -14.30 -7.28
CA MET A 58 5.78 -13.24 -6.47
C MET A 58 6.68 -12.00 -6.44
N TYR A 59 7.98 -12.16 -6.17
CA TYR A 59 8.91 -11.03 -6.18
C TYR A 59 9.00 -10.34 -7.54
N ARG A 60 9.02 -11.12 -8.65
CA ARG A 60 9.01 -10.53 -10.00
C ARG A 60 7.74 -9.73 -10.28
N ASN A 61 6.59 -10.29 -9.94
CA ASN A 61 5.31 -9.58 -10.13
C ASN A 61 5.21 -8.33 -9.23
N LEU A 62 5.72 -8.38 -8.00
CA LEU A 62 5.80 -7.21 -7.12
C LEU A 62 6.67 -6.12 -7.74
N ALA A 63 7.85 -6.46 -8.26
CA ALA A 63 8.74 -5.50 -8.90
C ALA A 63 8.08 -4.83 -10.12
N ASP A 64 7.40 -5.61 -10.97
CA ASP A 64 6.69 -5.07 -12.13
C ASP A 64 5.54 -4.12 -11.72
N LEU A 65 4.75 -4.51 -10.72
CA LEU A 65 3.63 -3.70 -10.24
C LEU A 65 4.10 -2.43 -9.51
N GLU A 66 5.23 -2.50 -8.79
CA GLU A 66 5.85 -1.35 -8.14
C GLU A 66 6.39 -0.36 -9.17
N GLN A 67 7.07 -0.85 -10.23
CA GLN A 67 7.56 0.00 -11.32
C GLN A 67 6.42 0.73 -12.05
N MET A 68 5.23 0.14 -12.10
CA MET A 68 4.03 0.74 -12.71
C MET A 68 3.22 1.58 -11.71
N GLU A 69 3.74 1.83 -10.52
CA GLU A 69 3.06 2.59 -9.47
C GLU A 69 1.65 2.04 -9.13
N ILE A 70 1.47 0.73 -9.29
CA ILE A 70 0.25 0.02 -8.90
C ILE A 70 0.30 -0.35 -7.42
N ILE A 71 1.48 -0.71 -6.96
CA ILE A 71 1.77 -0.96 -5.55
C ILE A 71 2.95 -0.11 -5.10
N HIS A 72 3.08 0.04 -3.80
CA HIS A 72 4.29 0.60 -3.19
C HIS A 72 4.72 -0.20 -1.97
N LYS A 73 5.97 0.03 -1.56
CA LYS A 73 6.52 -0.53 -0.32
C LYS A 73 6.19 0.37 0.85
N VAL A 74 5.75 -0.26 1.93
CA VAL A 74 5.64 0.36 3.25
C VAL A 74 6.72 -0.26 4.14
N SER A 75 7.58 0.59 4.70
CA SER A 75 8.66 0.13 5.57
C SER A 75 8.16 0.04 7.00
N GLY A 76 8.15 -1.17 7.54
CA GLY A 76 8.00 -1.41 8.97
C GLY A 76 9.34 -1.23 9.70
N ASN A 77 9.34 -1.49 10.99
CA ASN A 77 10.54 -1.43 11.84
C ASN A 77 11.21 -2.81 11.97
N ASP A 78 11.01 -3.66 10.98
CA ASP A 78 11.62 -4.98 10.84
C ASP A 78 12.27 -5.13 9.46
N ASP A 79 12.96 -6.24 9.22
CA ASP A 79 13.68 -6.51 7.97
C ASP A 79 12.76 -6.91 6.79
N HIS A 80 11.44 -6.83 6.97
CA HIS A 80 10.48 -7.24 5.95
C HIS A 80 9.85 -6.04 5.24
N ALA A 81 10.08 -5.93 3.93
CA ALA A 81 9.29 -5.04 3.09
C ALA A 81 7.83 -5.52 3.03
N ARG A 82 6.89 -4.60 3.21
CA ARG A 82 5.47 -4.83 3.01
C ARG A 82 5.00 -4.08 1.79
N TYR A 83 3.98 -4.60 1.16
CA TYR A 83 3.44 -4.07 -0.09
C TYR A 83 1.95 -3.85 0.05
N GLU A 84 1.46 -2.81 -0.56
CA GLU A 84 0.04 -2.51 -0.70
C GLU A 84 -0.23 -1.83 -2.05
N LEU A 85 -1.49 -1.78 -2.44
CA LEU A 85 -1.92 -0.98 -3.60
C LEU A 85 -1.75 0.50 -3.28
N THR A 86 -1.40 1.30 -4.29
CA THR A 86 -1.29 2.75 -4.12
C THR A 86 -2.66 3.39 -3.88
N GLU A 87 -2.66 4.60 -3.33
CA GLU A 87 -3.88 5.35 -2.99
C GLU A 87 -4.83 5.56 -4.18
N ASP A 88 -4.31 5.56 -5.40
CA ASP A 88 -5.12 5.61 -6.61
C ASP A 88 -6.17 4.49 -6.68
N PHE A 89 -5.88 3.33 -6.07
CA PHE A 89 -6.74 2.15 -6.10
C PHE A 89 -7.52 1.93 -4.80
N ILE A 90 -6.95 2.30 -3.65
CA ILE A 90 -7.54 1.99 -2.33
C ILE A 90 -7.93 3.24 -1.52
N GLY A 91 -7.63 4.45 -2.04
CA GLY A 91 -7.91 5.71 -1.37
C GLY A 91 -6.83 6.13 -0.38
N HIS A 92 -6.88 7.42 0.01
CA HIS A 92 -5.92 7.99 0.95
C HIS A 92 -6.10 7.42 2.36
N HIS A 93 -5.01 6.99 2.96
CA HIS A 93 -4.96 6.41 4.30
C HIS A 93 -3.58 6.63 4.93
N HIS A 94 -3.45 6.27 6.19
CA HIS A 94 -2.25 6.39 7.01
C HIS A 94 -1.94 5.07 7.70
N HIS A 95 -0.74 4.94 8.29
CA HIS A 95 -0.29 3.70 8.88
C HIS A 95 -0.05 3.80 10.39
N LEU A 96 -0.45 2.73 11.11
CA LEU A 96 -0.04 2.44 12.47
C LEU A 96 1.08 1.39 12.41
N ILE A 97 2.29 1.74 12.81
CA ILE A 97 3.46 0.85 12.71
C ILE A 97 3.89 0.39 14.10
N CYS A 98 3.89 -0.92 14.32
CA CYS A 98 4.42 -1.49 15.55
C CYS A 98 5.94 -1.51 15.53
N VAL A 99 6.56 -0.75 16.43
CA VAL A 99 8.02 -0.66 16.53
C VAL A 99 8.70 -1.92 17.06
N ARG A 100 7.93 -2.89 17.60
CA ARG A 100 8.48 -4.14 18.12
C ARG A 100 8.44 -5.29 17.11
N CYS A 101 7.32 -5.48 16.40
CA CYS A 101 7.16 -6.61 15.47
C CYS A 101 7.00 -6.22 14.01
N GLY A 102 7.06 -4.91 13.70
CA GLY A 102 6.92 -4.40 12.34
C GLY A 102 5.52 -4.54 11.74
N ASP A 103 4.52 -4.99 12.50
CA ASP A 103 3.14 -5.08 12.05
C ASP A 103 2.61 -3.69 11.66
N ILE A 104 1.93 -3.59 10.53
CA ILE A 104 1.38 -2.34 10.01
C ILE A 104 -0.12 -2.50 9.84
N ASP A 105 -0.87 -1.52 10.28
CA ASP A 105 -2.32 -1.45 10.12
C ASP A 105 -2.70 -0.08 9.55
N ASP A 106 -3.80 -0.02 8.78
CA ASP A 106 -4.25 1.18 8.11
C ASP A 106 -5.24 1.94 8.99
N PHE A 107 -5.21 3.26 8.90
CA PHE A 107 -6.26 4.11 9.47
C PHE A 107 -6.55 5.32 8.59
N VAL A 108 -7.71 5.89 8.78
CA VAL A 108 -8.11 7.14 8.15
C VAL A 108 -8.47 8.15 9.24
N VAL A 109 -8.21 9.41 8.99
CA VAL A 109 -8.69 10.49 9.85
C VAL A 109 -9.91 11.15 9.21
N THR A 110 -10.58 12.03 9.94
CA THR A 110 -11.73 12.75 9.39
C THR A 110 -11.30 13.71 8.28
N ALA A 111 -12.16 13.98 7.32
CA ALA A 111 -11.89 14.93 6.25
C ALA A 111 -11.55 16.35 6.77
N SER A 112 -12.04 16.74 7.95
CA SER A 112 -11.67 18.01 8.60
C SER A 112 -10.23 17.98 9.10
N THR A 113 -9.77 16.86 9.65
CA THR A 113 -8.38 16.66 10.11
C THR A 113 -7.43 16.68 8.93
N GLU A 114 -7.76 15.97 7.83
CA GLU A 114 -6.97 15.99 6.60
C GLU A 114 -6.78 17.42 6.08
N ARG A 115 -7.87 18.16 5.95
CA ARG A 115 -7.79 19.57 5.50
C ARG A 115 -6.95 20.46 6.43
N ALA A 116 -6.98 20.21 7.74
CA ALA A 116 -6.13 20.94 8.69
C ALA A 116 -4.65 20.59 8.52
N LEU A 117 -4.34 19.32 8.31
CA LEU A 117 -2.98 18.82 8.03
C LEU A 117 -2.45 19.43 6.73
N ASP A 118 -3.21 19.35 5.64
CA ASP A 118 -2.84 19.94 4.34
C ASP A 118 -2.54 21.43 4.44
N LYS A 119 -3.36 22.19 5.18
CA LYS A 119 -3.12 23.62 5.41
C LYS A 119 -1.83 23.87 6.19
N ALA A 120 -1.56 23.08 7.22
CA ALA A 120 -0.35 23.19 8.03
C ALA A 120 0.90 22.89 7.19
N LEU A 121 0.87 21.82 6.39
CA LEU A 121 1.94 21.43 5.48
C LEU A 121 2.17 22.48 4.38
N ALA A 122 1.11 23.01 3.78
CA ALA A 122 1.20 24.06 2.77
C ALA A 122 1.77 25.36 3.36
N HIS A 123 1.47 25.68 4.62
CA HIS A 123 2.06 26.84 5.31
C HIS A 123 3.56 26.64 5.52
N ALA A 124 3.97 25.51 6.07
CA ALA A 124 5.38 25.18 6.29
C ALA A 124 6.18 25.16 4.99
N ALA A 125 5.60 24.58 3.93
CA ALA A 125 6.21 24.48 2.62
C ALA A 125 6.47 25.86 1.97
N ARG A 126 5.54 26.81 2.14
CA ARG A 126 5.74 28.19 1.63
C ARG A 126 6.96 28.86 2.25
N ALA A 127 7.16 28.71 3.56
CA ALA A 127 8.34 29.26 4.24
C ALA A 127 9.65 28.63 3.72
N ALA A 128 9.61 27.36 3.34
CA ALA A 128 10.75 26.64 2.77
C ALA A 128 10.87 26.77 1.23
N LYS A 129 9.99 27.54 0.56
CA LYS A 129 9.90 27.61 -0.91
C LYS A 129 9.72 26.24 -1.57
N PHE A 130 8.96 25.37 -0.93
CA PHE A 130 8.72 23.98 -1.34
C PHE A 130 7.28 23.81 -1.87
N THR A 131 7.11 22.96 -2.87
CA THR A 131 5.78 22.58 -3.39
C THR A 131 5.43 21.21 -2.85
N VAL A 132 4.33 21.12 -2.08
CA VAL A 132 3.82 19.86 -1.56
C VAL A 132 2.91 19.22 -2.62
N SER A 133 3.16 17.95 -2.94
CA SER A 133 2.31 17.13 -3.84
C SER A 133 1.48 16.09 -3.08
N GLY A 134 1.81 15.81 -1.83
CA GLY A 134 1.15 14.83 -0.97
C GLY A 134 1.86 14.72 0.36
N HIS A 135 1.34 13.89 1.25
CA HIS A 135 1.98 13.61 2.53
C HIS A 135 1.82 12.12 2.91
N GLN A 136 2.70 11.65 3.78
CA GLN A 136 2.56 10.38 4.50
C GLN A 136 2.54 10.66 5.99
N LEU A 137 1.69 9.95 6.72
CA LEU A 137 1.62 10.01 8.18
C LEU A 137 1.69 8.59 8.74
N ASP A 138 2.79 8.30 9.43
CA ASP A 138 3.00 7.03 10.12
C ASP A 138 2.99 7.26 11.63
N ALA A 139 2.06 6.63 12.32
CA ALA A 139 2.01 6.65 13.78
C ALA A 139 2.75 5.43 14.33
N LEU A 140 3.79 5.68 15.12
CA LEU A 140 4.66 4.65 15.69
C LEU A 140 4.20 4.26 17.09
N GLY A 141 4.12 2.96 17.39
CA GLY A 141 3.66 2.50 18.70
C GLY A 141 3.82 0.98 18.89
N LEU A 142 3.00 0.39 19.76
CA LEU A 142 2.96 -1.05 20.00
C LEU A 142 1.58 -1.60 19.65
N CYS A 143 1.52 -2.63 18.82
CA CYS A 143 0.28 -3.33 18.52
C CYS A 143 -0.25 -4.10 19.75
N ALA A 144 -1.49 -4.56 19.70
CA ALA A 144 -2.14 -5.24 20.81
C ALA A 144 -1.36 -6.48 21.31
N ARG A 145 -0.67 -7.18 20.42
CA ARG A 145 0.18 -8.35 20.79
C ARG A 145 1.47 -7.93 21.51
N CYS A 146 2.02 -6.78 21.18
CA CYS A 146 3.30 -6.30 21.71
C CYS A 146 3.17 -5.38 22.92
N LYS A 147 1.97 -4.87 23.18
CA LYS A 147 1.66 -3.97 24.30
C LYS A 147 1.62 -4.67 25.68
N ARG A 148 1.56 -6.01 25.66
CA ARG A 148 1.55 -6.84 26.88
C ARG A 148 2.92 -6.94 27.53
#